data_2eea0e9fe0748518aec276ed4a7e156b
#
_entry.id   2eea0e9fe0748518aec276ed4a7e156b
#
_cell.length_a   1.000
_cell.length_b   1.000
_cell.length_c   1.000
_cell.angle_alpha   90.00
_cell.angle_beta   90.00
_cell.angle_gamma   90.00
#
_symmetry.space_group_name_H-M   'P 1'
#
loop_
_entity.id
_entity.type
_entity.pdbx_description
1 polymer ?
#
loop_
_entity_poly.entity_id
_entity_poly.type
_entity_poly.pdbx_seq_one_letter_code
_entity_poly.pdbx_strand_id
1 'polypeptide(L)'
;MCKNLYRLTLIMVLTGFTCLIAGCNSIPVPEEKRAYVGTWEGVGFHLTITEDGGIDYRRVKGKHSTTATGPLKSFKGDDFVVGVLFITTTFKVQHPPYLDGDDWFMVVDGVELKKVAGPIT
;
A
#
# COMPACT_ATOMS: atom_id res chain seq x y z
N MET A 1 -15.35 36.12 -25.26
CA MET A 1 -14.50 36.03 -24.08
C MET A 1 -15.13 35.23 -22.95
N CYS A 2 -16.34 35.57 -22.57
CA CYS A 2 -17.03 34.80 -21.52
C CYS A 2 -17.21 33.31 -21.81
N LYS A 3 -17.32 32.96 -23.08
CA LYS A 3 -17.50 31.59 -23.51
C LYS A 3 -16.29 30.69 -23.18
N ASN A 4 -15.10 31.24 -23.23
CA ASN A 4 -13.89 30.46 -22.95
C ASN A 4 -13.67 30.25 -21.48
N LEU A 5 -14.11 31.16 -20.65
CA LEU A 5 -13.94 31.07 -19.21
C LEU A 5 -14.75 29.95 -18.58
N TYR A 6 -16.02 29.83 -18.95
CA TYR A 6 -16.81 28.78 -18.34
C TYR A 6 -16.57 27.38 -18.95
N ARG A 7 -16.02 27.34 -20.16
CA ARG A 7 -15.53 26.08 -20.72
C ARG A 7 -14.36 25.52 -19.91
N LEU A 8 -13.42 26.38 -19.56
CA LEU A 8 -12.30 26.02 -18.72
C LEU A 8 -12.76 25.56 -17.32
N THR A 9 -13.71 26.30 -16.76
CA THR A 9 -14.29 25.93 -15.44
C THR A 9 -14.98 24.59 -15.49
N LEU A 10 -15.73 24.30 -16.55
CA LEU A 10 -16.41 23.04 -16.73
C LEU A 10 -15.42 21.87 -16.83
N ILE A 11 -14.35 22.03 -17.57
CA ILE A 11 -13.30 21.03 -17.71
C ILE A 11 -12.62 20.76 -16.35
N MET A 12 -12.35 21.80 -15.58
CA MET A 12 -11.75 21.66 -14.24
C MET A 12 -12.66 20.90 -13.28
N VAL A 13 -13.95 21.18 -13.32
CA VAL A 13 -14.93 20.47 -12.48
C VAL A 13 -14.96 18.99 -12.83
N LEU A 14 -14.97 18.65 -14.11
CA LEU A 14 -14.95 17.27 -14.57
C LEU A 14 -13.67 16.53 -14.12
N THR A 15 -12.53 17.17 -14.23
CA THR A 15 -11.26 16.60 -13.79
C THR A 15 -11.25 16.38 -12.30
N GLY A 16 -11.74 17.33 -11.51
CA GLY A 16 -11.83 17.21 -10.07
C GLY A 16 -12.74 16.08 -9.65
N PHE A 17 -13.86 15.91 -10.30
CA PHE A 17 -14.80 14.82 -10.04
C PHE A 17 -14.18 13.45 -10.32
N THR A 18 -13.45 13.33 -11.42
CA THR A 18 -12.76 12.07 -11.76
C THR A 18 -11.70 11.70 -10.73
N CYS A 19 -10.93 12.67 -10.24
CA CYS A 19 -9.95 12.46 -9.18
C CYS A 19 -10.58 11.97 -7.89
N LEU A 20 -11.74 12.51 -7.52
CA LEU A 20 -12.45 12.10 -6.32
C LEU A 20 -12.91 10.64 -6.40
N ILE A 21 -13.41 10.21 -7.55
CA ILE A 21 -13.82 8.82 -7.75
C ILE A 21 -12.62 7.87 -7.66
N ALA A 22 -11.50 8.22 -8.29
CA ALA A 22 -10.31 7.39 -8.32
C ALA A 22 -9.67 7.24 -6.93
N GLY A 23 -9.82 8.23 -6.03
CA GLY A 23 -9.17 8.24 -4.73
C GLY A 23 -9.97 7.67 -3.57
N CYS A 24 -11.13 7.07 -3.78
CA CYS A 24 -12.07 6.75 -2.70
C CYS A 24 -11.64 5.61 -1.77
N ASN A 25 -10.83 4.63 -2.21
CA ASN A 25 -10.67 3.37 -1.48
C ASN A 25 -9.29 3.18 -0.85
N SER A 26 -8.27 3.84 -1.33
CA SER A 26 -6.92 3.69 -0.79
C SER A 26 -6.19 5.01 -0.79
N ILE A 27 -5.19 5.13 0.09
CA ILE A 27 -4.26 6.25 0.02
C ILE A 27 -3.00 5.79 -0.70
N PRO A 28 -2.38 6.63 -1.52
CA PRO A 28 -1.09 6.29 -2.11
C PRO A 28 -0.04 6.23 -1.00
N VAL A 29 0.98 5.41 -1.24
CA VAL A 29 2.10 5.32 -0.28
C VAL A 29 2.84 6.65 -0.27
N PRO A 30 3.02 7.29 0.92
CA PRO A 30 3.74 8.56 1.01
C PRO A 30 5.19 8.43 0.53
N GLU A 31 5.76 9.54 0.10
CA GLU A 31 7.13 9.57 -0.41
C GLU A 31 8.13 8.98 0.58
N GLU A 32 8.01 9.33 1.86
CA GLU A 32 8.90 8.85 2.91
C GLU A 32 8.73 7.35 3.21
N LYS A 33 7.70 6.72 2.69
CA LYS A 33 7.41 5.28 2.86
C LYS A 33 7.61 4.48 1.58
N ARG A 34 8.22 5.05 0.56
CA ARG A 34 8.34 4.39 -0.74
C ARG A 34 9.14 3.09 -0.69
N ALA A 35 10.03 2.94 0.26
CA ALA A 35 10.78 1.70 0.41
C ALA A 35 9.88 0.51 0.77
N TYR A 36 8.67 0.76 1.28
CA TYR A 36 7.70 -0.30 1.56
C TYR A 36 7.09 -0.89 0.29
N VAL A 37 7.10 -0.15 -0.81
CA VAL A 37 6.45 -0.57 -2.06
C VAL A 37 7.22 -1.72 -2.70
N GLY A 38 6.51 -2.76 -3.10
CA GLY A 38 7.09 -3.93 -3.75
C GLY A 38 6.47 -5.22 -3.22
N THR A 39 7.09 -6.33 -3.58
CA THR A 39 6.68 -7.65 -3.12
C THR A 39 7.72 -8.19 -2.14
N TRP A 40 7.25 -8.64 -1.01
CA TRP A 40 8.05 -9.10 0.11
C TRP A 40 7.69 -10.54 0.45
N GLU A 41 8.70 -11.34 0.76
CA GLU A 41 8.49 -12.74 1.13
C GLU A 41 9.32 -13.11 2.35
N GLY A 42 8.72 -13.91 3.23
CA GLY A 42 9.35 -14.53 4.37
C GLY A 42 8.79 -15.93 4.57
N VAL A 43 9.16 -16.57 5.66
CA VAL A 43 8.67 -17.92 5.95
C VAL A 43 7.17 -17.87 6.24
N GLY A 44 6.38 -18.45 5.32
CA GLY A 44 4.93 -18.45 5.43
C GLY A 44 4.28 -17.07 5.34
N PHE A 45 4.96 -16.10 4.71
CA PHE A 45 4.47 -14.74 4.65
C PHE A 45 4.75 -14.17 3.26
N HIS A 46 3.69 -13.69 2.60
CA HIS A 46 3.79 -13.02 1.32
C HIS A 46 3.03 -11.70 1.41
N LEU A 47 3.66 -10.61 1.00
CA LEU A 47 3.09 -9.28 1.11
C LEU A 47 3.45 -8.46 -0.13
N THR A 48 2.44 -7.91 -0.79
CA THR A 48 2.65 -6.97 -1.89
C THR A 48 2.04 -5.63 -1.52
N ILE A 49 2.81 -4.57 -1.67
CA ILE A 49 2.37 -3.20 -1.45
C ILE A 49 2.59 -2.44 -2.74
N THR A 50 1.50 -1.92 -3.32
CA THR A 50 1.58 -1.15 -4.56
C THR A 50 1.71 0.35 -4.26
N GLU A 51 2.15 1.13 -5.24
CA GLU A 51 2.35 2.58 -5.06
C GLU A 51 1.05 3.31 -4.74
N ASP A 52 -0.06 2.83 -5.26
CA ASP A 52 -1.38 3.43 -5.04
C ASP A 52 -2.05 2.98 -3.73
N GLY A 53 -1.36 2.17 -2.93
CA GLY A 53 -1.85 1.73 -1.63
C GLY A 53 -2.64 0.44 -1.65
N GLY A 54 -2.50 -0.37 -2.68
CA GLY A 54 -3.06 -1.73 -2.69
C GLY A 54 -2.20 -2.66 -1.85
N ILE A 55 -2.83 -3.47 -1.02
CA ILE A 55 -2.15 -4.44 -0.16
C ILE A 55 -2.70 -5.82 -0.47
N ASP A 56 -1.80 -6.75 -0.76
CA ASP A 56 -2.10 -8.17 -0.94
C ASP A 56 -1.25 -8.95 0.05
N TYR A 57 -1.90 -9.76 0.87
CA TYR A 57 -1.27 -10.40 2.01
C TYR A 57 -1.69 -11.86 2.09
N ARG A 58 -0.71 -12.73 2.29
CA ARG A 58 -0.96 -14.14 2.55
C ARG A 58 -0.05 -14.64 3.66
N ARG A 59 -0.63 -15.29 4.64
CA ARG A 59 0.09 -15.85 5.76
C ARG A 59 -0.28 -17.33 5.94
N VAL A 60 0.72 -18.18 6.07
CA VAL A 60 0.54 -19.59 6.32
C VAL A 60 1.17 -19.92 7.67
N LYS A 61 0.37 -20.46 8.59
CA LYS A 61 0.82 -20.94 9.91
C LYS A 61 0.36 -22.38 10.07
N GLY A 62 1.27 -23.33 9.93
CA GLY A 62 0.93 -24.73 10.02
C GLY A 62 -0.09 -25.14 8.96
N LYS A 63 -1.27 -25.56 9.38
CA LYS A 63 -2.37 -25.95 8.49
C LYS A 63 -3.30 -24.79 8.14
N HIS A 64 -3.09 -23.62 8.74
CA HIS A 64 -3.95 -22.47 8.54
C HIS A 64 -3.34 -21.52 7.52
N SER A 65 -4.17 -21.02 6.63
CA SER A 65 -3.80 -20.02 5.62
C SER A 65 -4.76 -18.86 5.70
N THR A 66 -4.21 -17.65 5.76
CA THR A 66 -4.99 -16.41 5.73
C THR A 66 -4.60 -15.61 4.51
N THR A 67 -5.57 -15.19 3.72
CA THR A 67 -5.36 -14.32 2.56
C THR A 67 -6.25 -13.10 2.72
N ALA A 68 -5.68 -11.93 2.50
CA ALA A 68 -6.43 -10.68 2.57
C ALA A 68 -5.93 -9.71 1.52
N THR A 69 -6.84 -9.04 0.87
CA THR A 69 -6.55 -7.99 -0.10
C THR A 69 -7.37 -6.78 0.30
N GLY A 70 -6.74 -5.64 0.40
CA GLY A 70 -7.45 -4.43 0.79
C GLY A 70 -6.62 -3.18 0.60
N PRO A 71 -7.24 -2.02 0.78
CA PRO A 71 -6.56 -0.75 0.65
C PRO A 71 -5.78 -0.37 1.90
N LEU A 72 -4.65 0.28 1.69
CA LEU A 72 -3.91 0.95 2.76
C LEU A 72 -4.77 2.10 3.29
N LYS A 73 -4.95 2.16 4.59
CA LYS A 73 -5.73 3.22 5.25
C LYS A 73 -4.83 4.30 5.84
N SER A 74 -3.73 3.93 6.47
CA SER A 74 -2.82 4.89 7.09
C SER A 74 -1.53 4.22 7.50
N PHE A 75 -0.52 5.03 7.77
CA PHE A 75 0.67 4.62 8.49
C PHE A 75 0.58 5.17 9.91
N LYS A 76 1.02 4.37 10.89
CA LYS A 76 1.16 4.78 12.29
C LYS A 76 2.61 4.57 12.69
N GLY A 77 3.44 5.60 12.52
CA GLY A 77 4.88 5.43 12.63
C GLY A 77 5.37 4.50 11.54
N ASP A 78 6.00 3.40 11.91
CA ASP A 78 6.46 2.38 10.96
C ASP A 78 5.38 1.35 10.63
N ASP A 79 4.33 1.24 11.45
CA ASP A 79 3.23 0.31 11.25
C ASP A 79 2.28 0.80 10.16
N PHE A 80 1.57 -0.14 9.49
CA PHE A 80 0.57 0.26 8.52
C PHE A 80 -0.76 -0.45 8.77
N VAL A 81 -1.84 0.27 8.44
CA VAL A 81 -3.22 -0.16 8.66
C VAL A 81 -3.88 -0.44 7.32
N VAL A 82 -4.47 -1.62 7.18
CA VAL A 82 -5.14 -2.07 5.97
C VAL A 82 -6.61 -2.31 6.27
N GLY A 83 -7.49 -1.85 5.39
CA GLY A 83 -8.90 -2.13 5.48
C GLY A 83 -9.26 -3.40 4.73
N VAL A 84 -9.93 -4.35 5.40
CA VAL A 84 -10.42 -5.57 4.79
C VAL A 84 -11.90 -5.69 5.16
N LEU A 85 -12.78 -5.55 4.17
CA LEU A 85 -14.21 -5.49 4.38
C LEU A 85 -14.57 -4.37 5.37
N PHE A 86 -15.17 -4.69 6.51
CA PHE A 86 -15.54 -3.73 7.55
C PHE A 86 -14.53 -3.65 8.69
N ILE A 87 -13.39 -4.33 8.55
CA ILE A 87 -12.41 -4.48 9.60
C ILE A 87 -11.11 -3.82 9.15
N THR A 88 -10.39 -3.21 10.08
CA THR A 88 -9.03 -2.76 9.83
C THR A 88 -8.05 -3.68 10.54
N THR A 89 -6.93 -3.95 9.89
CA THR A 89 -5.84 -4.75 10.43
C THR A 89 -4.59 -3.91 10.47
N THR A 90 -3.92 -3.89 11.62
CA THR A 90 -2.65 -3.20 11.78
C THR A 90 -1.51 -4.20 11.66
N PHE A 91 -0.61 -3.95 10.72
CA PHE A 91 0.61 -4.71 10.58
C PHE A 91 1.71 -4.04 11.41
N LYS A 92 2.23 -4.77 12.37
CA LYS A 92 3.29 -4.26 13.25
C LYS A 92 4.64 -4.42 12.59
N VAL A 93 5.31 -3.31 12.35
CA VAL A 93 6.63 -3.29 11.70
C VAL A 93 7.69 -3.08 12.78
N GLN A 94 8.37 -4.14 13.16
CA GLN A 94 9.44 -4.10 14.15
C GLN A 94 10.69 -3.44 13.57
N HIS A 95 10.91 -3.63 12.27
CA HIS A 95 12.03 -3.00 11.59
C HIS A 95 11.54 -2.50 10.22
N PRO A 96 11.55 -1.18 9.98
CA PRO A 96 11.16 -0.66 8.68
C PRO A 96 12.16 -1.09 7.60
N PRO A 97 11.81 -0.93 6.31
CA PRO A 97 12.68 -1.38 5.24
C PRO A 97 14.11 -0.86 5.37
N TYR A 98 15.06 -1.76 5.28
CA TYR A 98 16.48 -1.46 5.33
C TYR A 98 17.24 -2.26 4.28
N LEU A 99 18.35 -1.71 3.85
CA LEU A 99 19.20 -2.33 2.85
C LEU A 99 20.33 -3.08 3.54
N ASP A 100 20.51 -4.34 3.20
CA ASP A 100 21.63 -5.15 3.68
C ASP A 100 22.26 -5.83 2.46
N GLY A 101 23.47 -5.42 2.13
CA GLY A 101 24.09 -5.80 0.86
C GLY A 101 23.30 -5.21 -0.30
N ASP A 102 22.86 -6.06 -1.23
CA ASP A 102 22.08 -5.65 -2.38
C ASP A 102 20.56 -5.88 -2.19
N ASP A 103 20.15 -6.36 -1.03
CA ASP A 103 18.77 -6.77 -0.77
C ASP A 103 18.12 -5.90 0.28
N TRP A 104 16.81 -5.67 0.10
CA TRP A 104 15.97 -4.97 1.05
C TRP A 104 15.25 -5.96 1.95
N PHE A 105 15.23 -5.64 3.25
CA PHE A 105 14.56 -6.44 4.26
C PHE A 105 13.66 -5.55 5.12
N MET A 106 12.65 -6.15 5.73
CA MET A 106 11.90 -5.54 6.83
C MET A 106 11.35 -6.64 7.72
N VAL A 107 10.97 -6.29 8.95
CA VAL A 107 10.36 -7.24 9.88
C VAL A 107 8.93 -6.81 10.15
N VAL A 108 7.98 -7.67 9.79
CA VAL A 108 6.54 -7.42 9.95
C VAL A 108 5.93 -8.57 10.74
N ASP A 109 5.20 -8.23 11.79
CA ASP A 109 4.55 -9.21 12.68
C ASP A 109 5.52 -10.30 13.15
N GLY A 110 6.77 -9.91 13.41
CA GLY A 110 7.81 -10.80 13.88
C GLY A 110 8.47 -11.66 12.82
N VAL A 111 8.16 -11.46 11.54
CA VAL A 111 8.72 -12.23 10.43
C VAL A 111 9.64 -11.35 9.60
N GLU A 112 10.86 -11.82 9.37
CA GLU A 112 11.77 -11.14 8.45
C GLU A 112 11.34 -11.39 7.02
N LEU A 113 11.13 -10.30 6.29
CA LEU A 113 10.73 -10.32 4.88
C LEU A 113 11.85 -9.77 4.02
N LYS A 114 12.03 -10.38 2.86
CA LYS A 114 12.97 -9.92 1.84
C LYS A 114 12.20 -9.43 0.63
N LYS A 115 12.58 -8.29 0.10
CA LYS A 115 11.96 -7.78 -1.12
C LYS A 115 12.42 -8.62 -2.32
N VAL A 116 11.46 -9.23 -3.00
CA VAL A 116 11.72 -10.11 -4.14
C VAL A 116 11.36 -9.48 -5.47
N ALA A 117 10.58 -8.38 -5.45
CA ALA A 117 10.25 -7.61 -6.64
C ALA A 117 10.05 -6.15 -6.24
N GLY A 118 10.43 -5.24 -7.12
CA GLY A 118 10.25 -3.81 -6.92
C GLY A 118 8.82 -3.36 -7.15
N PRO A 119 8.60 -2.04 -7.26
CA PRO A 119 7.25 -1.50 -7.45
C PRO A 119 6.57 -2.09 -8.66
N ILE A 120 5.29 -2.43 -8.49
CA ILE A 120 4.43 -2.89 -9.57
C ILE A 120 3.67 -1.68 -10.07
N THR A 121 3.86 -1.36 -11.33
CA THR A 121 3.20 -0.22 -11.99
C THR A 121 2.12 -0.67 -12.95
#